data_0b267ebcaccfe981c77d5f2774f675bf
#
_entry.id   0b267ebcaccfe981c77d5f2774f675bf
#
_cell.length_a   1.000
_cell.length_b   1.000
_cell.length_c   1.000
_cell.angle_alpha   90.00
_cell.angle_beta   90.00
_cell.angle_gamma   90.00
#
_symmetry.space_group_name_H-M   'P 1'
#
loop_
_entity.id
_entity.type
_entity.pdbx_description
1 polymer ?
#
loop_
_entity_poly.entity_id
_entity_poly.type
_entity_poly.pdbx_seq_one_letter_code
_entity_poly.pdbx_strand_id
1 'polypeptide(L)'
;MKVSAVITLKKGEGRLLKSGGAWIFDNEIADIEGSFLNGDVVSVRDFDGYPMGKGVINMNSKIRVRMLTRDKDTEIDREFFTKRLRAAWDYRRKTVDTGSCRIVFGDADFLPGITIDKYEDILVIESLSLGMDRMKELILEILTGILAEDGIKIRGIYERSDAKERLKEGMERKKGFIGQPFDTQVPITENGVHYLVDVAEGQKTGFFLDQKYNRAAIRPMCRGARVLDCFTHTGSFALNAALAGAESVLAVDASETALRQAIRNAELNGFAYEAGTTVKETQAGHGDADVMATEDERAGHTDAEREIPEDALTGRFMTNETGTKLGFMTADLVELLPQMERDGMQYDVVILDPPAFAKSRQNVKNAEKGYRKINRAGMRLVKDGGFLATCTCSHFMTRELFEKMVHEAAREAHVRLRQVEARTQAPDHPILWSAAESSCLKFYIFQVVKEQ
;
A
#
# COMPACT_ATOMS: atom_id res chain seq x y z
N MET A 1 -15.34 -21.78 20.09
CA MET A 1 -14.23 -22.77 20.03
C MET A 1 -13.84 -23.12 21.45
N LYS A 2 -13.55 -24.40 21.73
CA LYS A 2 -13.14 -24.83 23.08
C LYS A 2 -11.71 -24.36 23.36
N VAL A 3 -11.47 -23.85 24.59
CA VAL A 3 -10.12 -23.55 25.06
C VAL A 3 -9.37 -24.86 25.29
N SER A 4 -8.19 -25.01 24.65
CA SER A 4 -7.42 -26.27 24.66
C SER A 4 -6.36 -26.30 25.76
N ALA A 5 -5.81 -25.13 26.13
CA ALA A 5 -4.73 -25.02 27.12
C ALA A 5 -4.75 -23.66 27.86
N VAL A 6 -4.03 -23.59 28.96
CA VAL A 6 -3.82 -22.36 29.75
C VAL A 6 -2.34 -22.00 29.70
N ILE A 7 -2.05 -20.77 29.27
CA ILE A 7 -0.71 -20.18 29.21
C ILE A 7 -0.48 -19.33 30.44
N THR A 8 0.57 -19.62 31.18
CA THR A 8 1.00 -18.80 32.33
C THR A 8 2.22 -17.98 31.95
N LEU A 9 2.15 -16.67 32.14
CA LEU A 9 3.28 -15.78 31.86
C LEU A 9 4.30 -15.79 33.02
N LYS A 10 5.55 -15.47 32.71
CA LYS A 10 6.62 -15.28 33.70
C LYS A 10 6.33 -14.04 34.56
N LYS A 11 6.88 -14.06 35.79
CA LYS A 11 6.78 -12.92 36.69
C LYS A 11 7.36 -11.65 36.07
N GLY A 12 6.54 -10.60 36.02
CA GLY A 12 6.92 -9.31 35.47
C GLY A 12 6.76 -9.19 33.95
N GLU A 13 6.36 -10.27 33.28
CA GLU A 13 6.05 -10.27 31.85
C GLU A 13 4.58 -9.93 31.55
N GLY A 14 4.21 -9.86 30.26
CA GLY A 14 2.88 -9.42 29.81
C GLY A 14 2.69 -7.91 29.86
N ARG A 15 3.76 -7.12 29.89
CA ARG A 15 3.69 -5.65 29.92
C ARG A 15 3.04 -5.11 28.65
N LEU A 16 3.36 -5.69 27.49
CA LEU A 16 2.76 -5.31 26.22
C LEU A 16 1.24 -5.55 26.26
N LEU A 17 0.80 -6.70 26.78
CA LEU A 17 -0.63 -6.95 26.97
C LEU A 17 -1.29 -5.93 27.90
N LYS A 18 -0.70 -5.64 29.03
CA LYS A 18 -1.23 -4.68 30.01
C LYS A 18 -1.34 -3.26 29.42
N SER A 19 -0.45 -2.90 28.48
CA SER A 19 -0.49 -1.61 27.77
C SER A 19 -1.40 -1.59 26.54
N GLY A 20 -2.05 -2.73 26.21
CA GLY A 20 -2.99 -2.77 25.08
C GLY A 20 -2.53 -3.56 23.86
N GLY A 21 -1.32 -4.09 23.86
CA GLY A 21 -0.81 -4.94 22.80
C GLY A 21 -1.50 -6.30 22.72
N ALA A 22 -1.31 -7.01 21.62
CA ALA A 22 -1.97 -8.28 21.35
C ALA A 22 -1.01 -9.48 21.24
N TRP A 23 0.29 -9.30 21.47
CA TRP A 23 1.29 -10.33 21.23
C TRP A 23 1.96 -10.79 22.52
N ILE A 24 2.15 -12.11 22.63
CA ILE A 24 2.97 -12.76 23.67
C ILE A 24 4.10 -13.49 22.94
N PHE A 25 5.32 -13.17 23.32
CA PHE A 25 6.50 -13.80 22.75
C PHE A 25 6.89 -15.08 23.49
N ASP A 26 7.68 -15.93 22.85
CA ASP A 26 8.14 -17.22 23.39
C ASP A 26 8.87 -17.09 24.74
N ASN A 27 9.66 -16.04 24.91
CA ASN A 27 10.43 -15.77 26.11
C ASN A 27 9.58 -15.29 27.30
N GLU A 28 8.32 -14.88 27.10
CA GLU A 28 7.41 -14.39 28.15
C GLU A 28 6.65 -15.52 28.86
N ILE A 29 6.62 -16.74 28.28
CA ILE A 29 5.84 -17.88 28.79
C ILE A 29 6.64 -18.64 29.86
N ALA A 30 6.00 -18.86 31.02
CA ALA A 30 6.52 -19.69 32.10
C ALA A 30 6.11 -21.14 31.95
N ASP A 31 4.81 -21.40 31.67
CA ASP A 31 4.24 -22.74 31.61
C ASP A 31 3.04 -22.80 30.64
N ILE A 32 2.74 -24.01 30.18
CA ILE A 32 1.60 -24.36 29.35
C ILE A 32 0.91 -25.58 29.87
N GLU A 33 -0.29 -25.45 30.44
CA GLU A 33 -1.11 -26.53 30.97
C GLU A 33 -2.17 -26.96 29.97
N GLY A 34 -2.25 -28.25 29.65
CA GLY A 34 -3.23 -28.81 28.73
C GLY A 34 -2.63 -29.36 27.44
N SER A 35 -3.50 -29.75 26.53
CA SER A 35 -3.15 -30.35 25.24
C SER A 35 -3.70 -29.47 24.12
N PHE A 36 -2.90 -29.09 23.15
CA PHE A 36 -3.30 -28.21 22.05
C PHE A 36 -2.59 -28.57 20.75
N LEU A 37 -3.15 -28.13 19.65
CA LEU A 37 -2.50 -28.05 18.34
C LEU A 37 -2.18 -26.59 18.01
N ASN A 38 -1.16 -26.35 17.18
CA ASN A 38 -0.86 -25.02 16.66
C ASN A 38 -2.12 -24.44 15.98
N GLY A 39 -2.49 -23.21 16.33
CA GLY A 39 -3.69 -22.53 15.84
C GLY A 39 -4.92 -22.69 16.74
N ASP A 40 -4.84 -23.47 17.81
CA ASP A 40 -5.93 -23.59 18.76
C ASP A 40 -6.10 -22.35 19.65
N VAL A 41 -7.31 -22.18 20.19
CA VAL A 41 -7.62 -21.13 21.16
C VAL A 41 -7.12 -21.55 22.55
N VAL A 42 -6.38 -20.66 23.21
CA VAL A 42 -5.84 -20.83 24.56
C VAL A 42 -6.27 -19.69 25.47
N SER A 43 -6.37 -19.95 26.76
CA SER A 43 -6.50 -18.92 27.79
C SER A 43 -5.11 -18.47 28.24
N VAL A 44 -5.02 -17.20 28.62
CA VAL A 44 -3.77 -16.61 29.14
C VAL A 44 -4.03 -16.07 30.52
N ARG A 45 -3.09 -16.32 31.44
CA ARG A 45 -3.04 -15.72 32.79
C ARG A 45 -1.64 -15.19 33.09
N ASP A 46 -1.56 -14.21 33.94
CA ASP A 46 -0.25 -13.73 34.46
C ASP A 46 0.33 -14.69 35.47
N PHE A 47 1.51 -14.34 36.00
CA PHE A 47 2.23 -15.15 36.97
C PHE A 47 1.42 -15.43 38.26
N ASP A 48 0.60 -14.48 38.69
CA ASP A 48 -0.21 -14.59 39.92
C ASP A 48 -1.58 -15.25 39.65
N GLY A 49 -1.80 -15.76 38.43
CA GLY A 49 -3.03 -16.45 38.02
C GLY A 49 -4.15 -15.52 37.58
N TYR A 50 -3.91 -14.20 37.42
CA TYR A 50 -4.90 -13.27 36.94
C TYR A 50 -5.20 -13.51 35.43
N PRO A 51 -6.48 -13.69 35.02
CA PRO A 51 -6.82 -13.97 33.65
C PRO A 51 -6.57 -12.75 32.77
N MET A 52 -5.82 -12.95 31.67
CA MET A 52 -5.44 -11.92 30.70
C MET A 52 -6.29 -11.98 29.41
N GLY A 53 -7.11 -13.02 29.25
CA GLY A 53 -7.97 -13.21 28.09
C GLY A 53 -7.69 -14.49 27.30
N LYS A 54 -8.06 -14.49 26.00
CA LYS A 54 -7.91 -15.64 25.11
C LYS A 54 -7.23 -15.23 23.80
N GLY A 55 -6.45 -16.15 23.23
CA GLY A 55 -5.76 -15.95 21.98
C GLY A 55 -5.52 -17.26 21.24
N VAL A 56 -4.89 -17.18 20.08
CA VAL A 56 -4.45 -18.34 19.27
C VAL A 56 -2.97 -18.60 19.47
N ILE A 57 -2.61 -19.87 19.70
CA ILE A 57 -1.24 -20.31 19.96
C ILE A 57 -0.56 -20.85 18.69
N ASN A 58 0.73 -20.57 18.52
CA ASN A 58 1.55 -21.19 17.49
C ASN A 58 3.00 -21.39 17.98
N MET A 59 3.40 -22.64 18.14
CA MET A 59 4.74 -23.02 18.61
C MET A 59 5.84 -22.82 17.58
N ASN A 60 5.50 -22.60 16.29
CA ASN A 60 6.48 -22.28 15.25
C ASN A 60 6.88 -20.81 15.24
N SER A 61 5.99 -19.94 15.76
CA SER A 61 6.19 -18.49 15.76
C SER A 61 6.93 -18.00 17.01
N LYS A 62 7.73 -16.94 16.86
CA LYS A 62 8.25 -16.19 18.03
C LYS A 62 7.14 -15.44 18.76
N ILE A 63 6.08 -15.01 18.05
CA ILE A 63 4.84 -14.51 18.65
C ILE A 63 4.00 -15.74 18.98
N ARG A 64 4.20 -16.28 20.20
CA ARG A 64 3.62 -17.55 20.65
C ARG A 64 2.11 -17.52 20.73
N VAL A 65 1.57 -16.43 21.24
CA VAL A 65 0.12 -16.23 21.33
C VAL A 65 -0.25 -14.87 20.75
N ARG A 66 -1.24 -14.86 19.88
CA ARG A 66 -1.90 -13.65 19.40
C ARG A 66 -3.26 -13.54 20.07
N MET A 67 -3.43 -12.49 20.88
CA MET A 67 -4.65 -12.29 21.67
C MET A 67 -5.82 -11.91 20.75
N LEU A 68 -6.96 -12.56 20.96
CA LEU A 68 -8.23 -12.26 20.32
C LEU A 68 -9.14 -11.41 21.20
N THR A 69 -9.12 -11.68 22.51
CA THR A 69 -9.92 -10.94 23.49
C THR A 69 -9.18 -10.86 24.82
N ARG A 70 -9.44 -9.81 25.60
CA ARG A 70 -8.99 -9.66 26.99
C ARG A 70 -10.00 -10.13 28.01
N ASP A 71 -11.22 -10.33 27.57
CA ASP A 71 -12.27 -10.87 28.41
C ASP A 71 -12.16 -12.40 28.45
N LYS A 72 -11.99 -12.95 29.65
CA LYS A 72 -11.86 -14.38 29.91
C LYS A 72 -13.14 -15.15 29.62
N ASP A 73 -14.30 -14.48 29.66
CA ASP A 73 -15.62 -15.12 29.52
C ASP A 73 -16.11 -15.09 28.08
N THR A 74 -15.56 -14.22 27.21
CA THR A 74 -15.90 -14.16 25.79
C THR A 74 -15.62 -15.49 25.10
N GLU A 75 -16.61 -16.07 24.46
CA GLU A 75 -16.46 -17.24 23.58
C GLU A 75 -15.93 -16.83 22.21
N ILE A 76 -14.97 -17.60 21.69
CA ILE A 76 -14.43 -17.39 20.33
C ILE A 76 -15.24 -18.28 19.38
N ASP A 77 -16.29 -17.72 18.84
CA ASP A 77 -17.26 -18.41 17.97
C ASP A 77 -17.67 -17.54 16.77
N ARG A 78 -18.69 -17.94 16.04
CA ARG A 78 -19.25 -17.19 14.90
C ARG A 78 -19.73 -15.79 15.34
N GLU A 79 -20.38 -15.68 16.48
CA GLU A 79 -20.89 -14.40 16.98
C GLU A 79 -19.76 -13.42 17.28
N PHE A 80 -18.66 -13.91 17.89
CA PHE A 80 -17.46 -13.12 18.13
C PHE A 80 -16.92 -12.52 16.81
N PHE A 81 -16.72 -13.34 15.78
CA PHE A 81 -16.23 -12.86 14.49
C PHE A 81 -17.24 -11.92 13.81
N THR A 82 -18.53 -12.20 13.92
CA THR A 82 -19.58 -11.33 13.36
C THR A 82 -19.49 -9.93 13.98
N LYS A 83 -19.38 -9.82 15.31
CA LYS A 83 -19.24 -8.54 16.01
C LYS A 83 -18.00 -7.77 15.57
N ARG A 84 -16.84 -8.46 15.45
CA ARG A 84 -15.58 -7.86 15.03
C ARG A 84 -15.63 -7.32 13.58
N LEU A 85 -16.10 -8.16 12.67
CA LEU A 85 -16.19 -7.81 11.25
C LEU A 85 -17.25 -6.72 10.99
N ARG A 86 -18.39 -6.76 11.70
CA ARG A 86 -19.38 -5.69 11.64
C ARG A 86 -18.79 -4.36 12.13
N ALA A 87 -18.11 -4.37 13.27
CA ALA A 87 -17.48 -3.18 13.82
C ALA A 87 -16.40 -2.61 12.88
N ALA A 88 -15.59 -3.47 12.26
CA ALA A 88 -14.58 -3.07 11.27
C ALA A 88 -15.23 -2.44 10.03
N TRP A 89 -16.29 -3.05 9.50
CA TRP A 89 -17.02 -2.51 8.35
C TRP A 89 -17.73 -1.19 8.66
N ASP A 90 -18.44 -1.11 9.79
CA ASP A 90 -19.15 0.09 10.22
C ASP A 90 -18.19 1.27 10.47
N TYR A 91 -16.97 0.99 10.93
CA TYR A 91 -15.91 1.99 11.04
C TYR A 91 -15.53 2.55 9.66
N ARG A 92 -15.30 1.69 8.65
CA ARG A 92 -14.95 2.13 7.28
C ARG A 92 -16.05 2.94 6.64
N ARG A 93 -17.30 2.53 6.79
CA ARG A 93 -18.47 3.28 6.28
C ARG A 93 -18.58 4.70 6.84
N LYS A 94 -18.03 4.95 8.02
CA LYS A 94 -18.04 6.27 8.67
C LYS A 94 -16.81 7.11 8.35
N THR A 95 -15.70 6.51 7.96
CA THR A 95 -14.41 7.20 7.95
C THR A 95 -13.81 7.33 6.56
N VAL A 96 -14.19 6.48 5.61
CA VAL A 96 -13.63 6.49 4.25
C VAL A 96 -14.71 6.24 3.20
N ASP A 97 -14.38 6.57 1.94
CA ASP A 97 -15.08 6.03 0.80
C ASP A 97 -14.79 4.52 0.68
N THR A 98 -15.84 3.72 0.61
CA THR A 98 -15.80 2.25 0.66
C THR A 98 -15.87 1.56 -0.70
N GLY A 99 -15.80 2.27 -1.82
CA GLY A 99 -15.67 1.69 -3.15
C GLY A 99 -14.47 0.73 -3.17
N SER A 100 -13.29 1.27 -2.82
CA SER A 100 -12.09 0.46 -2.60
C SER A 100 -11.44 0.87 -1.28
N CYS A 101 -11.31 -0.05 -0.33
CA CYS A 101 -10.79 0.22 1.01
C CYS A 101 -10.30 -1.05 1.71
N ARG A 102 -9.46 -0.90 2.71
CA ARG A 102 -9.11 -1.98 3.64
C ARG A 102 -10.22 -2.17 4.66
N ILE A 103 -10.91 -3.32 4.64
CA ILE A 103 -11.99 -3.62 5.60
C ILE A 103 -11.42 -4.12 6.92
N VAL A 104 -10.37 -4.96 6.87
CA VAL A 104 -9.72 -5.51 8.08
C VAL A 104 -8.22 -5.21 8.05
N PHE A 105 -7.73 -4.61 9.13
CA PHE A 105 -6.32 -4.27 9.30
C PHE A 105 -5.73 -4.91 10.57
N GLY A 106 -5.63 -6.22 10.58
CA GLY A 106 -4.92 -7.02 11.57
C GLY A 106 -5.25 -6.67 13.02
N ASP A 107 -4.22 -6.38 13.78
CA ASP A 107 -4.32 -6.06 15.21
C ASP A 107 -5.16 -4.80 15.49
N ALA A 108 -5.20 -3.85 14.56
CA ALA A 108 -5.97 -2.62 14.73
C ALA A 108 -7.49 -2.83 14.65
N ASP A 109 -7.93 -3.93 14.03
CA ASP A 109 -9.33 -4.39 14.03
C ASP A 109 -9.53 -5.60 14.96
N PHE A 110 -8.53 -5.91 15.79
CA PHE A 110 -8.54 -7.02 16.75
C PHE A 110 -8.75 -8.40 16.10
N LEU A 111 -8.26 -8.54 14.86
CA LEU A 111 -8.20 -9.78 14.07
C LEU A 111 -6.74 -10.03 13.64
N PRO A 112 -5.85 -10.37 14.58
CA PRO A 112 -4.40 -10.33 14.38
C PRO A 112 -3.93 -11.25 13.25
N GLY A 113 -3.19 -10.68 12.31
CA GLY A 113 -2.63 -11.40 11.17
C GLY A 113 -3.59 -11.64 10.02
N ILE A 114 -4.77 -11.01 10.00
CA ILE A 114 -5.68 -10.97 8.85
C ILE A 114 -5.71 -9.56 8.27
N THR A 115 -5.53 -9.46 6.97
CA THR A 115 -5.80 -8.24 6.20
C THR A 115 -6.84 -8.58 5.13
N ILE A 116 -7.87 -7.75 4.98
CA ILE A 116 -8.86 -7.89 3.92
C ILE A 116 -9.08 -6.55 3.26
N ASP A 117 -8.72 -6.48 1.98
CA ASP A 117 -8.96 -5.32 1.12
C ASP A 117 -10.13 -5.59 0.19
N LYS A 118 -10.94 -4.57 -0.02
CA LYS A 118 -12.04 -4.55 -0.98
C LYS A 118 -11.65 -3.64 -2.16
N TYR A 119 -11.76 -4.16 -3.36
CA TYR A 119 -11.65 -3.46 -4.62
C TYR A 119 -12.98 -3.61 -5.36
N GLU A 120 -13.84 -2.60 -5.27
CA GLU A 120 -15.22 -2.61 -5.78
C GLU A 120 -16.01 -3.85 -5.31
N ASP A 121 -16.18 -4.85 -6.14
CA ASP A 121 -16.89 -6.11 -5.86
C ASP A 121 -15.97 -7.32 -5.61
N ILE A 122 -14.66 -7.07 -5.45
CA ILE A 122 -13.65 -8.10 -5.18
C ILE A 122 -13.10 -7.93 -3.77
N LEU A 123 -12.91 -9.05 -3.06
CA LEU A 123 -12.13 -9.10 -1.82
C LEU A 123 -10.75 -9.73 -2.06
N VAL A 124 -9.74 -9.14 -1.45
CA VAL A 124 -8.39 -9.72 -1.40
C VAL A 124 -8.01 -9.94 0.04
N ILE A 125 -7.69 -11.20 0.40
CA ILE A 125 -7.32 -11.58 1.75
C ILE A 125 -5.83 -11.94 1.83
N GLU A 126 -5.17 -11.45 2.87
CA GLU A 126 -3.86 -11.90 3.32
C GLU A 126 -4.00 -12.46 4.74
N SER A 127 -3.51 -13.68 4.96
CA SER A 127 -3.48 -14.35 6.27
C SER A 127 -2.07 -14.70 6.65
N LEU A 128 -1.55 -14.08 7.73
CA LEU A 128 -0.18 -14.22 8.22
C LEU A 128 -0.07 -14.92 9.57
N SER A 129 -1.18 -15.39 10.15
CA SER A 129 -1.24 -16.07 11.44
C SER A 129 -1.93 -17.42 11.31
N LEU A 130 -1.30 -18.50 11.80
CA LEU A 130 -1.81 -19.87 11.62
C LEU A 130 -3.22 -20.03 12.20
N GLY A 131 -3.47 -19.50 13.40
CA GLY A 131 -4.81 -19.60 14.00
C GLY A 131 -5.89 -18.92 13.18
N MET A 132 -5.57 -17.73 12.65
CA MET A 132 -6.50 -16.98 11.80
C MET A 132 -6.63 -17.59 10.41
N ASP A 133 -5.58 -18.20 9.88
CA ASP A 133 -5.63 -18.93 8.59
C ASP A 133 -6.62 -20.10 8.65
N ARG A 134 -6.69 -20.81 9.78
CA ARG A 134 -7.68 -21.88 10.03
C ARG A 134 -9.12 -21.36 10.11
N MET A 135 -9.31 -20.09 10.44
CA MET A 135 -10.63 -19.45 10.57
C MET A 135 -11.02 -18.64 9.33
N LYS A 136 -10.14 -18.58 8.34
CA LYS A 136 -10.27 -17.72 7.15
C LYS A 136 -11.60 -17.91 6.41
N GLU A 137 -12.01 -19.14 6.18
CA GLU A 137 -13.27 -19.45 5.47
C GLU A 137 -14.48 -18.93 6.23
N LEU A 138 -14.52 -19.13 7.55
CA LEU A 138 -15.58 -18.60 8.42
C LEU A 138 -15.61 -17.06 8.39
N ILE A 139 -14.43 -16.41 8.46
CA ILE A 139 -14.31 -14.95 8.42
C ILE A 139 -14.82 -14.40 7.09
N LEU A 140 -14.47 -15.02 5.96
CA LEU A 140 -14.92 -14.61 4.64
C LEU A 140 -16.43 -14.83 4.44
N GLU A 141 -16.97 -15.95 4.90
CA GLU A 141 -18.41 -16.22 4.87
C GLU A 141 -19.19 -15.15 5.65
N ILE A 142 -18.77 -14.84 6.87
CA ILE A 142 -19.41 -13.82 7.70
C ILE A 142 -19.32 -12.44 7.03
N LEU A 143 -18.12 -12.07 6.56
CA LEU A 143 -17.91 -10.75 5.95
C LEU A 143 -18.73 -10.56 4.68
N THR A 144 -18.78 -11.57 3.81
CA THR A 144 -19.61 -11.52 2.59
C THR A 144 -21.09 -11.41 2.93
N GLY A 145 -21.56 -12.07 4.00
CA GLY A 145 -22.91 -11.91 4.51
C GLY A 145 -23.20 -10.49 5.00
N ILE A 146 -22.28 -9.91 5.77
CA ILE A 146 -22.37 -8.52 6.25
C ILE A 146 -22.44 -7.53 5.08
N LEU A 147 -21.60 -7.69 4.07
CA LEU A 147 -21.60 -6.84 2.89
C LEU A 147 -22.89 -6.98 2.06
N ALA A 148 -23.42 -8.20 1.96
CA ALA A 148 -24.68 -8.46 1.27
C ALA A 148 -25.90 -7.80 1.96
N GLU A 149 -25.93 -7.73 3.30
CA GLU A 149 -26.94 -6.99 4.05
C GLU A 149 -26.94 -5.50 3.71
N ASP A 150 -25.77 -4.93 3.38
CA ASP A 150 -25.63 -3.54 2.93
C ASP A 150 -25.76 -3.38 1.39
N GLY A 151 -26.24 -4.41 0.69
CA GLY A 151 -26.48 -4.38 -0.75
C GLY A 151 -25.23 -4.58 -1.61
N ILE A 152 -24.08 -4.92 -1.01
CA ILE A 152 -22.81 -5.13 -1.72
C ILE A 152 -22.66 -6.62 -2.02
N LYS A 153 -22.75 -6.97 -3.33
CA LYS A 153 -22.53 -8.33 -3.79
C LYS A 153 -21.07 -8.53 -4.19
N ILE A 154 -20.37 -9.39 -3.49
CA ILE A 154 -18.98 -9.76 -3.82
C ILE A 154 -19.00 -10.77 -4.97
N ARG A 155 -18.30 -10.44 -6.07
CA ARG A 155 -18.16 -11.25 -7.28
C ARG A 155 -17.06 -12.30 -7.14
N GLY A 156 -16.01 -12.01 -6.37
CA GLY A 156 -14.88 -12.92 -6.23
C GLY A 156 -13.98 -12.61 -5.05
N ILE A 157 -13.19 -13.61 -4.67
CA ILE A 157 -12.22 -13.49 -3.57
C ILE A 157 -10.87 -14.03 -4.05
N TYR A 158 -9.81 -13.28 -3.80
CA TYR A 158 -8.44 -13.68 -4.12
C TYR A 158 -7.59 -13.73 -2.86
N GLU A 159 -6.75 -14.76 -2.70
CA GLU A 159 -5.82 -14.89 -1.58
C GLU A 159 -4.42 -14.41 -1.99
N ARG A 160 -3.86 -13.48 -1.22
CA ARG A 160 -2.50 -12.95 -1.33
C ARG A 160 -1.69 -13.25 -0.07
N SER A 161 -1.76 -14.52 0.38
CA SER A 161 -1.00 -15.03 1.52
C SER A 161 0.39 -15.53 1.10
N ASP A 162 1.06 -14.80 0.21
CA ASP A 162 2.36 -15.16 -0.38
C ASP A 162 3.56 -14.44 0.27
N ALA A 163 3.34 -13.71 1.37
CA ALA A 163 4.39 -13.06 2.15
C ALA A 163 5.32 -14.08 2.83
N LYS A 164 6.63 -13.74 2.92
CA LYS A 164 7.65 -14.60 3.55
C LYS A 164 7.41 -14.82 5.06
N GLU A 165 6.66 -13.94 5.69
CA GLU A 165 6.28 -13.99 7.09
C GLU A 165 5.51 -15.27 7.44
N ARG A 166 4.75 -15.82 6.51
CA ARG A 166 4.03 -17.12 6.68
C ARG A 166 4.96 -18.28 6.99
N LEU A 167 6.17 -18.29 6.41
CA LEU A 167 7.17 -19.34 6.69
C LEU A 167 7.60 -19.34 8.15
N LYS A 168 7.60 -18.17 8.82
CA LYS A 168 7.92 -18.05 10.25
C LYS A 168 6.81 -18.57 11.16
N GLU A 169 5.60 -18.66 10.63
CA GLU A 169 4.43 -19.25 11.28
C GLU A 169 4.30 -20.76 11.01
N GLY A 170 5.23 -21.35 10.24
CA GLY A 170 5.17 -22.75 9.80
C GLY A 170 4.13 -23.03 8.73
N MET A 171 3.74 -22.01 7.98
CA MET A 171 2.76 -22.10 6.89
C MET A 171 3.43 -21.92 5.53
N GLU A 172 2.91 -22.61 4.51
CA GLU A 172 3.30 -22.38 3.13
C GLU A 172 2.77 -21.06 2.60
N ARG A 173 3.48 -20.48 1.65
CA ARG A 173 3.01 -19.31 0.90
C ARG A 173 1.86 -19.74 0.00
N LYS A 174 0.79 -18.94 -0.04
CA LYS A 174 -0.42 -19.25 -0.79
C LYS A 174 -0.91 -18.04 -1.58
N LYS A 175 -1.27 -18.28 -2.84
CA LYS A 175 -1.80 -17.29 -3.76
C LYS A 175 -2.80 -17.95 -4.69
N GLY A 176 -3.96 -17.33 -4.93
CA GLY A 176 -4.96 -17.88 -5.85
C GLY A 176 -6.39 -17.50 -5.50
N PHE A 177 -7.31 -17.99 -6.31
CA PHE A 177 -8.74 -17.78 -6.12
C PHE A 177 -9.29 -18.59 -4.94
N ILE A 178 -10.19 -17.97 -4.19
CA ILE A 178 -11.07 -18.67 -3.24
C ILE A 178 -12.46 -18.72 -3.87
N GLY A 179 -12.88 -19.92 -4.28
CA GLY A 179 -14.10 -20.13 -5.06
C GLY A 179 -13.87 -20.04 -6.57
N GLN A 180 -14.75 -19.38 -7.29
CA GLN A 180 -14.70 -19.31 -8.75
C GLN A 180 -13.66 -18.30 -9.24
N PRO A 181 -12.90 -18.61 -10.30
CA PRO A 181 -12.01 -17.67 -10.95
C PRO A 181 -12.76 -16.46 -11.55
N PHE A 182 -12.08 -15.31 -11.59
CA PHE A 182 -12.56 -14.06 -12.18
C PHE A 182 -11.39 -13.31 -12.83
N ASP A 183 -11.68 -12.26 -13.59
CA ASP A 183 -10.65 -11.38 -14.12
C ASP A 183 -9.98 -10.61 -12.99
N THR A 184 -8.65 -10.78 -12.85
CA THR A 184 -7.85 -10.17 -11.78
C THR A 184 -7.54 -8.70 -12.01
N GLN A 185 -7.80 -8.19 -13.21
CA GLN A 185 -7.72 -6.77 -13.53
C GLN A 185 -9.03 -6.09 -13.11
N VAL A 186 -9.02 -5.42 -11.97
CA VAL A 186 -10.20 -4.82 -11.34
C VAL A 186 -10.21 -3.32 -11.56
N PRO A 187 -11.19 -2.75 -12.31
CA PRO A 187 -11.33 -1.31 -12.40
C PRO A 187 -11.81 -0.72 -11.08
N ILE A 188 -11.15 0.32 -10.60
CA ILE A 188 -11.52 1.04 -9.38
C ILE A 188 -11.58 2.54 -9.64
N THR A 189 -12.30 3.25 -8.76
CA THR A 189 -12.29 4.72 -8.73
C THR A 189 -11.84 5.21 -7.36
N GLU A 190 -10.82 6.07 -7.34
CA GLU A 190 -10.33 6.69 -6.12
C GLU A 190 -10.12 8.20 -6.34
N ASN A 191 -10.71 9.05 -5.51
CA ASN A 191 -10.64 10.51 -5.63
C ASN A 191 -11.08 11.04 -7.00
N GLY A 192 -11.97 10.33 -7.72
CA GLY A 192 -12.39 10.64 -9.08
C GLY A 192 -11.35 10.29 -10.15
N VAL A 193 -10.35 9.51 -9.82
CA VAL A 193 -9.35 8.94 -10.75
C VAL A 193 -9.65 7.46 -10.96
N HIS A 194 -9.62 7.02 -12.21
CA HIS A 194 -9.85 5.63 -12.58
C HIS A 194 -8.52 4.87 -12.65
N TYR A 195 -8.50 3.67 -12.09
CA TYR A 195 -7.34 2.77 -12.12
C TYR A 195 -7.76 1.36 -12.47
N LEU A 196 -6.88 0.64 -13.12
CA LEU A 196 -6.97 -0.81 -13.28
C LEU A 196 -5.98 -1.45 -12.30
N VAL A 197 -6.53 -2.16 -11.31
CA VAL A 197 -5.75 -2.79 -10.24
C VAL A 197 -5.62 -4.27 -10.51
N ASP A 198 -4.40 -4.79 -10.55
CA ASP A 198 -4.15 -6.22 -10.63
C ASP A 198 -4.08 -6.83 -9.22
N VAL A 199 -5.14 -7.52 -8.82
CA VAL A 199 -5.22 -8.15 -7.49
C VAL A 199 -4.35 -9.40 -7.38
N ALA A 200 -3.92 -9.98 -8.51
CA ALA A 200 -3.04 -11.13 -8.53
C ALA A 200 -1.56 -10.71 -8.52
N GLU A 201 -1.13 -9.83 -9.44
CA GLU A 201 0.29 -9.50 -9.62
C GLU A 201 0.69 -8.13 -9.04
N GLY A 202 -0.27 -7.26 -8.74
CA GLY A 202 -0.01 -5.95 -8.16
C GLY A 202 0.70 -6.01 -6.80
N GLN A 203 1.38 -4.95 -6.41
CA GLN A 203 2.08 -4.87 -5.12
C GLN A 203 1.09 -4.90 -3.94
N LYS A 204 1.52 -5.40 -2.78
CA LYS A 204 0.67 -5.69 -1.62
C LYS A 204 -0.49 -6.61 -2.04
N THR A 205 -1.71 -6.14 -1.85
CA THR A 205 -2.95 -6.81 -2.25
C THR A 205 -3.46 -6.37 -3.63
N GLY A 206 -2.70 -5.50 -4.33
CA GLY A 206 -3.02 -4.96 -5.65
C GLY A 206 -2.74 -3.46 -5.78
N PHE A 207 -3.05 -2.66 -4.74
CA PHE A 207 -2.90 -1.21 -4.75
C PHE A 207 -2.55 -0.65 -3.36
N PHE A 208 -2.00 0.58 -3.31
CA PHE A 208 -1.62 1.25 -2.06
C PHE A 208 -2.78 2.09 -1.51
N LEU A 209 -3.80 1.43 -0.96
CA LEU A 209 -4.99 2.08 -0.39
C LEU A 209 -4.67 3.04 0.76
N ASP A 210 -3.58 2.79 1.49
CA ASP A 210 -3.09 3.62 2.59
C ASP A 210 -2.75 5.06 2.19
N GLN A 211 -2.42 5.31 0.91
CA GLN A 211 -2.07 6.62 0.35
C GLN A 211 -3.27 7.40 -0.22
N LYS A 212 -4.49 6.85 -0.21
CA LYS A 212 -5.70 7.41 -0.82
C LYS A 212 -5.85 8.92 -0.61
N TYR A 213 -5.85 9.36 0.63
CA TYR A 213 -6.06 10.77 0.97
C TYR A 213 -4.79 11.62 0.88
N ASN A 214 -3.62 11.00 0.88
CA ASN A 214 -2.37 11.71 0.63
C ASN A 214 -2.26 12.09 -0.85
N ARG A 215 -2.72 11.22 -1.76
CA ARG A 215 -2.86 11.53 -3.18
C ARG A 215 -3.82 12.70 -3.43
N ALA A 216 -4.95 12.76 -2.71
CA ALA A 216 -5.87 13.88 -2.79
C ALA A 216 -5.27 15.18 -2.23
N ALA A 217 -4.45 15.09 -1.17
CA ALA A 217 -3.91 16.25 -0.48
C ALA A 217 -2.93 17.08 -1.33
N ILE A 218 -2.27 16.50 -2.35
CA ILE A 218 -1.37 17.26 -3.23
C ILE A 218 -2.12 18.09 -4.28
N ARG A 219 -3.37 17.79 -4.58
CA ARG A 219 -4.14 18.37 -5.68
C ARG A 219 -4.20 19.91 -5.68
N PRO A 220 -4.44 20.58 -4.52
CA PRO A 220 -4.49 22.05 -4.49
C PRO A 220 -3.20 22.73 -4.97
N MET A 221 -2.03 22.11 -4.76
CA MET A 221 -0.74 22.64 -5.15
C MET A 221 -0.40 22.38 -6.62
N CYS A 222 -1.13 21.48 -7.29
CA CYS A 222 -0.80 21.04 -8.64
C CYS A 222 -1.45 21.87 -9.76
N ARG A 223 -2.47 22.69 -9.47
CA ARG A 223 -3.17 23.47 -10.52
C ARG A 223 -2.22 24.45 -11.22
N GLY A 224 -2.10 24.31 -12.54
CA GLY A 224 -1.19 25.12 -13.37
C GLY A 224 0.29 24.87 -13.12
N ALA A 225 0.66 23.85 -12.33
CA ALA A 225 2.00 23.54 -11.90
C ALA A 225 2.71 22.59 -12.86
N ARG A 226 4.04 22.72 -12.95
CA ARG A 226 4.93 21.68 -13.47
C ARG A 226 5.29 20.75 -12.32
N VAL A 227 4.90 19.48 -12.44
CA VAL A 227 5.00 18.47 -11.38
C VAL A 227 6.01 17.40 -11.76
N LEU A 228 6.87 17.00 -10.80
CA LEU A 228 7.71 15.81 -10.89
C LEU A 228 7.24 14.79 -9.85
N ASP A 229 6.79 13.62 -10.30
CA ASP A 229 6.38 12.51 -9.45
C ASP A 229 7.43 11.41 -9.49
N CYS A 230 8.17 11.26 -8.39
CA CYS A 230 9.27 10.32 -8.23
C CYS A 230 8.79 9.05 -7.51
N PHE A 231 9.18 7.88 -8.04
CA PHE A 231 8.71 6.57 -7.59
C PHE A 231 7.20 6.41 -7.83
N THR A 232 6.77 6.83 -9.00
CA THR A 232 5.36 6.98 -9.37
C THR A 232 4.59 5.66 -9.37
N HIS A 233 5.29 4.52 -9.46
CA HIS A 233 4.72 3.18 -9.55
C HIS A 233 3.67 3.11 -10.68
N THR A 234 2.40 2.87 -10.40
CA THR A 234 1.30 2.83 -11.38
C THR A 234 0.68 4.20 -11.67
N GLY A 235 1.42 5.30 -11.41
CA GLY A 235 1.02 6.66 -11.77
C GLY A 235 0.01 7.30 -10.82
N SER A 236 -0.16 6.79 -9.61
CA SER A 236 -1.29 7.20 -8.77
C SER A 236 -1.19 8.64 -8.25
N PHE A 237 -0.02 9.13 -7.86
CA PHE A 237 0.19 10.55 -7.54
C PHE A 237 0.17 11.40 -8.80
N ALA A 238 0.85 10.97 -9.86
CA ALA A 238 0.90 11.68 -11.14
C ALA A 238 -0.49 11.96 -11.70
N LEU A 239 -1.38 10.97 -11.71
CA LEU A 239 -2.76 11.12 -12.20
C LEU A 239 -3.58 12.07 -11.32
N ASN A 240 -3.43 12.03 -9.99
CA ASN A 240 -4.07 12.99 -9.11
C ASN A 240 -3.59 14.43 -9.38
N ALA A 241 -2.29 14.62 -9.65
CA ALA A 241 -1.73 15.92 -10.03
C ALA A 241 -2.25 16.38 -11.39
N ALA A 242 -2.23 15.51 -12.38
CA ALA A 242 -2.66 15.81 -13.74
C ALA A 242 -4.15 16.19 -13.81
N LEU A 243 -5.03 15.40 -13.16
CA LEU A 243 -6.47 15.66 -13.10
C LEU A 243 -6.85 16.82 -12.16
N ALA A 244 -5.91 17.32 -11.36
CA ALA A 244 -6.08 18.58 -10.63
C ALA A 244 -5.82 19.82 -11.51
N GLY A 245 -5.45 19.63 -12.77
CA GLY A 245 -5.18 20.71 -13.73
C GLY A 245 -3.72 21.18 -13.72
N ALA A 246 -2.77 20.30 -13.49
CA ALA A 246 -1.35 20.61 -13.71
C ALA A 246 -1.08 21.04 -15.14
N GLU A 247 -0.11 21.91 -15.37
CA GLU A 247 0.39 22.23 -16.72
C GLU A 247 1.05 21.00 -17.34
N SER A 248 1.94 20.39 -16.56
CA SER A 248 2.62 19.15 -16.97
C SER A 248 3.02 18.31 -15.75
N VAL A 249 3.02 16.99 -15.93
CA VAL A 249 3.49 16.03 -14.95
C VAL A 249 4.49 15.11 -15.61
N LEU A 250 5.69 14.98 -15.03
CA LEU A 250 6.66 13.95 -15.37
C LEU A 250 6.65 12.90 -14.25
N ALA A 251 6.23 11.69 -14.59
CA ALA A 251 6.14 10.53 -13.71
C ALA A 251 7.32 9.59 -13.95
N VAL A 252 8.12 9.31 -12.93
CA VAL A 252 9.37 8.54 -13.05
C VAL A 252 9.35 7.36 -12.11
N ASP A 253 9.71 6.19 -12.63
CA ASP A 253 9.94 4.96 -11.86
C ASP A 253 11.05 4.12 -12.50
N ALA A 254 11.68 3.26 -11.71
CA ALA A 254 12.66 2.30 -12.23
C ALA A 254 11.99 1.04 -12.85
N SER A 255 10.72 0.81 -12.54
CA SER A 255 9.94 -0.35 -13.01
C SER A 255 9.18 -0.03 -14.29
N GLU A 256 9.68 -0.52 -15.40
CA GLU A 256 8.98 -0.42 -16.69
C GLU A 256 7.57 -1.03 -16.65
N THR A 257 7.41 -2.20 -16.00
CA THR A 257 6.11 -2.85 -15.85
C THR A 257 5.11 -1.97 -15.10
N ALA A 258 5.54 -1.28 -14.04
CA ALA A 258 4.69 -0.36 -13.31
C ALA A 258 4.30 0.85 -14.17
N LEU A 259 5.23 1.39 -14.95
CA LEU A 259 4.98 2.51 -15.85
C LEU A 259 4.04 2.13 -17.01
N ARG A 260 4.13 0.93 -17.55
CA ARG A 260 3.16 0.43 -18.53
C ARG A 260 1.74 0.40 -17.96
N GLN A 261 1.60 -0.01 -16.69
CA GLN A 261 0.31 0.09 -16.00
C GLN A 261 -0.10 1.54 -15.74
N ALA A 262 0.85 2.44 -15.43
CA ALA A 262 0.57 3.87 -15.27
C ALA A 262 0.04 4.51 -16.57
N ILE A 263 0.58 4.12 -17.73
CA ILE A 263 0.10 4.58 -19.06
C ILE A 263 -1.33 4.09 -19.30
N ARG A 264 -1.64 2.81 -19.02
CA ARG A 264 -3.02 2.28 -19.12
C ARG A 264 -3.98 3.05 -18.20
N ASN A 265 -3.54 3.35 -16.99
CA ASN A 265 -4.32 4.18 -16.07
C ASN A 265 -4.52 5.61 -16.61
N ALA A 266 -3.52 6.19 -17.27
CA ALA A 266 -3.66 7.49 -17.94
C ALA A 266 -4.69 7.46 -19.08
N GLU A 267 -4.68 6.43 -19.89
CA GLU A 267 -5.68 6.22 -20.97
C GLU A 267 -7.10 6.11 -20.40
N LEU A 268 -7.30 5.39 -19.30
CA LEU A 268 -8.60 5.31 -18.61
C LEU A 268 -9.11 6.68 -18.12
N ASN A 269 -8.21 7.65 -17.94
CA ASN A 269 -8.51 9.01 -17.49
C ASN A 269 -8.48 10.04 -18.65
N GLY A 270 -8.55 9.56 -19.90
CA GLY A 270 -8.69 10.41 -21.08
C GLY A 270 -7.38 11.03 -21.58
N PHE A 271 -6.22 10.51 -21.18
CA PHE A 271 -4.93 10.91 -21.75
C PHE A 271 -4.63 10.06 -22.99
N ALA A 272 -4.13 10.70 -24.05
CA ALA A 272 -3.73 10.03 -25.27
C ALA A 272 -2.46 10.67 -25.85
N TYR A 273 -1.68 9.89 -26.60
CA TYR A 273 -0.62 10.43 -27.44
C TYR A 273 -1.20 11.14 -28.65
N GLU A 274 -0.63 12.29 -29.03
CA GLU A 274 -1.06 12.97 -30.24
C GLU A 274 -0.89 12.05 -31.47
N ALA A 275 -1.95 11.93 -32.25
CA ALA A 275 -1.91 11.18 -33.53
C ALA A 275 -0.96 11.88 -34.51
N GLY A 276 0.12 11.22 -34.93
CA GLY A 276 0.97 11.71 -35.99
C GLY A 276 2.46 11.85 -35.72
N THR A 277 2.98 11.41 -34.60
CA THR A 277 4.43 11.37 -34.37
C THR A 277 4.96 9.95 -34.59
N THR A 278 4.94 9.47 -35.82
CA THR A 278 5.75 8.32 -36.22
C THR A 278 7.22 8.72 -36.15
N VAL A 279 7.98 8.07 -35.30
CA VAL A 279 9.45 8.11 -35.30
C VAL A 279 9.92 7.60 -36.65
N LYS A 280 10.77 8.38 -37.33
CA LYS A 280 11.47 7.89 -38.53
C LYS A 280 12.25 6.65 -38.12
N GLU A 281 11.83 5.50 -38.64
CA GLU A 281 12.61 4.27 -38.62
C GLU A 281 13.97 4.53 -39.27
N THR A 282 15.03 4.37 -38.51
CA THR A 282 16.36 4.19 -39.10
C THR A 282 16.35 2.79 -39.72
N GLN A 283 16.23 2.72 -41.01
CA GLN A 283 16.32 1.49 -41.79
C GLN A 283 17.67 0.83 -41.55
N ALA A 284 17.64 -0.37 -40.99
CA ALA A 284 18.63 -1.40 -41.24
C ALA A 284 17.89 -2.53 -41.98
N GLY A 285 18.27 -2.70 -43.26
CA GLY A 285 17.55 -3.51 -44.20
C GLY A 285 17.64 -5.02 -43.94
N HIS A 286 16.65 -5.74 -44.39
CA HIS A 286 16.66 -6.83 -45.38
C HIS A 286 15.39 -7.68 -45.28
N GLY A 287 14.76 -7.89 -46.46
CA GLY A 287 14.13 -9.15 -46.85
C GLY A 287 12.59 -9.16 -47.00
N ASP A 288 12.18 -9.09 -48.25
CA ASP A 288 10.84 -9.34 -48.78
C ASP A 288 10.16 -10.59 -48.26
N ALA A 289 8.86 -10.50 -47.95
CA ALA A 289 7.88 -11.54 -48.31
C ALA A 289 6.45 -10.97 -48.20
N ASP A 290 5.85 -10.78 -49.38
CA ASP A 290 4.41 -10.59 -49.58
C ASP A 290 3.58 -11.74 -48.97
N VAL A 291 2.55 -11.39 -48.19
CA VAL A 291 1.32 -12.18 -48.10
C VAL A 291 0.13 -11.25 -47.89
N MET A 292 -0.72 -11.19 -48.90
CA MET A 292 -2.08 -10.65 -48.83
C MET A 292 -2.90 -11.44 -47.79
N ALA A 293 -3.61 -10.74 -46.91
CA ALA A 293 -4.73 -11.31 -46.17
C ALA A 293 -5.94 -10.37 -46.23
N THR A 294 -7.04 -10.95 -46.59
CA THR A 294 -8.36 -10.40 -46.92
C THR A 294 -9.08 -9.87 -45.71
N GLU A 295 -9.85 -8.80 -45.92
CA GLU A 295 -10.92 -8.32 -45.04
C GLU A 295 -11.99 -9.40 -44.85
N ASP A 296 -12.24 -9.80 -43.60
CA ASP A 296 -13.55 -10.04 -42.99
C ASP A 296 -13.32 -10.75 -41.64
N GLU A 297 -13.72 -10.08 -40.55
CA GLU A 297 -14.42 -10.65 -39.38
C GLU A 297 -14.45 -9.63 -38.26
N ARG A 298 -15.52 -8.85 -38.25
CA ARG A 298 -15.92 -8.09 -37.05
C ARG A 298 -16.80 -9.01 -36.21
N ALA A 299 -16.32 -9.40 -35.03
CA ALA A 299 -17.09 -9.52 -33.79
C ALA A 299 -16.26 -10.23 -32.71
N GLY A 300 -16.06 -9.60 -31.59
CA GLY A 300 -15.42 -10.19 -30.39
C GLY A 300 -14.46 -9.20 -29.74
N HIS A 301 -14.97 -8.23 -28.97
CA HIS A 301 -14.15 -7.40 -28.10
C HIS A 301 -13.64 -8.28 -26.94
N THR A 302 -12.49 -8.88 -27.14
CA THR A 302 -11.51 -9.09 -26.09
C THR A 302 -10.58 -7.89 -26.15
N ASP A 303 -10.39 -7.16 -25.05
CA ASP A 303 -9.35 -6.13 -24.92
C ASP A 303 -8.00 -6.80 -25.15
N ALA A 304 -7.63 -6.97 -26.42
CA ALA A 304 -6.32 -7.40 -26.84
C ALA A 304 -5.32 -6.36 -26.33
N GLU A 305 -4.30 -6.80 -25.64
CA GLU A 305 -3.16 -6.04 -25.17
C GLU A 305 -2.69 -5.05 -26.26
N ARG A 306 -3.14 -3.78 -26.13
CA ARG A 306 -2.60 -2.70 -26.96
C ARG A 306 -1.15 -2.56 -26.57
N GLU A 307 -0.24 -2.87 -27.47
CA GLU A 307 1.20 -2.68 -27.24
C GLU A 307 1.47 -1.20 -26.96
N ILE A 308 2.02 -0.94 -25.78
CA ILE A 308 2.49 0.40 -25.42
C ILE A 308 3.80 0.63 -26.18
N PRO A 309 3.92 1.70 -26.99
CA PRO A 309 5.12 1.98 -27.76
C PRO A 309 6.37 2.05 -26.86
N GLU A 310 7.50 1.52 -27.32
CA GLU A 310 8.77 1.55 -26.56
C GLU A 310 9.20 2.97 -26.19
N ASP A 311 8.96 3.94 -27.08
CA ASP A 311 9.27 5.37 -26.85
C ASP A 311 8.36 6.06 -25.83
N ALA A 312 7.24 5.42 -25.44
CA ALA A 312 6.34 5.95 -24.42
C ALA A 312 7.01 6.12 -23.05
N LEU A 313 8.07 5.36 -22.78
CA LEU A 313 8.80 5.36 -21.52
C LEU A 313 10.02 6.29 -21.50
N THR A 314 10.18 7.14 -22.50
CA THR A 314 11.30 8.08 -22.64
C THR A 314 10.97 9.51 -22.23
N GLY A 315 9.82 9.74 -21.58
CA GLY A 315 9.32 11.08 -21.22
C GLY A 315 8.46 11.74 -22.27
N ARG A 316 8.02 11.00 -23.31
CA ARG A 316 7.01 11.48 -24.26
C ARG A 316 5.69 11.76 -23.53
N PHE A 317 5.07 12.89 -23.85
CA PHE A 317 3.86 13.32 -23.17
C PHE A 317 2.59 12.84 -23.88
N MET A 318 1.65 12.35 -23.10
CA MET A 318 0.23 12.22 -23.43
C MET A 318 -0.48 13.53 -23.06
N THR A 319 -1.60 13.81 -23.70
CA THR A 319 -2.39 15.02 -23.44
C THR A 319 -3.86 14.64 -23.24
N ASN A 320 -4.56 15.31 -22.35
CA ASN A 320 -6.01 15.19 -22.17
C ASN A 320 -6.75 16.38 -22.80
N GLU A 321 -8.09 16.37 -22.75
CA GLU A 321 -8.96 17.42 -23.29
C GLU A 321 -8.70 18.81 -22.66
N THR A 322 -8.18 18.89 -21.44
CA THR A 322 -7.85 20.15 -20.76
C THR A 322 -6.47 20.70 -21.13
N GLY A 323 -5.71 19.97 -21.96
CA GLY A 323 -4.35 20.34 -22.38
C GLY A 323 -3.25 20.01 -21.37
N THR A 324 -3.56 19.30 -20.27
CA THR A 324 -2.56 18.81 -19.32
C THR A 324 -1.65 17.78 -19.98
N LYS A 325 -0.33 17.94 -19.83
CA LYS A 325 0.68 17.02 -20.35
C LYS A 325 1.13 16.05 -19.29
N LEU A 326 1.10 14.74 -19.56
CA LEU A 326 1.53 13.68 -18.67
C LEU A 326 2.55 12.77 -19.38
N GLY A 327 3.79 12.76 -18.89
CA GLY A 327 4.89 11.95 -19.44
C GLY A 327 5.36 10.89 -18.45
N PHE A 328 5.84 9.75 -18.96
CA PHE A 328 6.38 8.65 -18.18
C PHE A 328 7.83 8.38 -18.58
N MET A 329 8.70 8.15 -17.59
CA MET A 329 10.12 7.92 -17.81
C MET A 329 10.63 6.78 -16.94
N THR A 330 11.28 5.79 -17.55
CA THR A 330 12.01 4.74 -16.83
C THR A 330 13.40 5.25 -16.44
N ALA A 331 13.69 5.40 -15.15
CA ALA A 331 15.00 5.79 -14.68
C ALA A 331 15.24 5.41 -13.22
N ASP A 332 16.51 5.22 -12.86
CA ASP A 332 16.93 5.19 -11.46
C ASP A 332 16.98 6.61 -10.90
N LEU A 333 16.09 6.89 -9.97
CA LEU A 333 15.95 8.21 -9.35
C LEU A 333 17.18 8.64 -8.51
N VAL A 334 17.99 7.68 -8.04
CA VAL A 334 19.22 8.00 -7.32
C VAL A 334 20.26 8.65 -8.24
N GLU A 335 20.21 8.30 -9.53
CA GLU A 335 21.09 8.84 -10.57
C GLU A 335 20.44 10.03 -11.28
N LEU A 336 19.14 9.94 -11.59
CA LEU A 336 18.41 10.94 -12.35
C LEU A 336 18.29 12.29 -11.61
N LEU A 337 17.90 12.28 -10.33
CA LEU A 337 17.67 13.53 -9.59
C LEU A 337 18.90 14.44 -9.54
N PRO A 338 20.13 13.93 -9.26
CA PRO A 338 21.33 14.75 -9.37
C PRO A 338 21.64 15.24 -10.78
N GLN A 339 21.25 14.50 -11.84
CA GLN A 339 21.42 14.95 -13.21
C GLN A 339 20.48 16.12 -13.51
N MET A 340 19.18 15.98 -13.18
CA MET A 340 18.19 17.07 -13.32
C MET A 340 18.62 18.34 -12.58
N GLU A 341 19.24 18.19 -11.40
CA GLU A 341 19.80 19.31 -10.63
C GLU A 341 20.93 20.02 -11.41
N ARG A 342 21.87 19.26 -11.99
CA ARG A 342 22.96 19.82 -12.82
C ARG A 342 22.44 20.51 -14.08
N ASP A 343 21.38 19.99 -14.67
CA ASP A 343 20.74 20.53 -15.86
C ASP A 343 19.84 21.76 -15.54
N GLY A 344 19.79 22.17 -14.28
CA GLY A 344 19.04 23.35 -13.83
C GLY A 344 17.52 23.18 -13.92
N MET A 345 17.02 21.93 -13.96
CA MET A 345 15.58 21.69 -14.02
C MET A 345 14.87 22.16 -12.75
N GLN A 346 13.69 22.74 -12.91
CA GLN A 346 12.89 23.26 -11.80
C GLN A 346 11.43 22.90 -11.98
N TYR A 347 10.77 22.54 -10.87
CA TYR A 347 9.37 22.16 -10.80
C TYR A 347 8.63 22.97 -9.73
N ASP A 348 7.35 23.20 -9.94
CA ASP A 348 6.50 23.87 -8.93
C ASP A 348 6.15 22.91 -7.80
N VAL A 349 6.01 21.61 -8.12
CA VAL A 349 5.73 20.54 -7.16
C VAL A 349 6.65 19.35 -7.43
N VAL A 350 7.29 18.83 -6.38
CA VAL A 350 8.04 17.56 -6.42
C VAL A 350 7.40 16.59 -5.41
N ILE A 351 7.15 15.36 -5.84
CA ILE A 351 6.57 14.29 -5.03
C ILE A 351 7.61 13.18 -4.88
N LEU A 352 7.86 12.75 -3.64
CA LEU A 352 8.82 11.70 -3.31
C LEU A 352 8.11 10.62 -2.49
N ASP A 353 7.72 9.52 -3.13
CA ASP A 353 7.14 8.31 -2.47
C ASP A 353 8.07 7.09 -2.65
N PRO A 354 9.29 7.13 -2.09
CA PRO A 354 10.26 6.07 -2.28
C PRO A 354 9.85 4.77 -1.58
N PRO A 355 10.33 3.62 -2.06
CA PRO A 355 10.14 2.35 -1.39
C PRO A 355 10.78 2.37 0.01
N ALA A 356 10.34 1.45 0.89
CA ALA A 356 10.89 1.32 2.23
C ALA A 356 12.38 0.91 2.19
N PHE A 357 13.28 1.87 2.37
CA PHE A 357 14.73 1.60 2.39
C PHE A 357 15.17 0.85 3.65
N ALA A 358 14.48 1.04 4.79
CA ALA A 358 14.75 0.31 6.03
C ALA A 358 13.86 -0.93 6.14
N LYS A 359 14.40 -2.10 5.81
CA LYS A 359 13.72 -3.41 5.96
C LYS A 359 14.04 -4.10 7.28
N SER A 360 14.97 -3.56 8.08
CA SER A 360 15.37 -4.06 9.41
C SER A 360 16.00 -2.95 10.24
N ARG A 361 16.07 -3.15 11.56
CA ARG A 361 16.75 -2.21 12.47
C ARG A 361 18.22 -1.96 12.11
N GLN A 362 18.91 -2.97 11.59
CA GLN A 362 20.33 -2.86 11.19
C GLN A 362 20.53 -1.93 9.99
N ASN A 363 19.52 -1.79 9.14
CA ASN A 363 19.59 -1.00 7.91
C ASN A 363 19.12 0.46 8.08
N VAL A 364 18.67 0.87 9.26
CA VAL A 364 18.10 2.21 9.50
C VAL A 364 19.08 3.33 9.14
N LYS A 365 20.36 3.25 9.54
CA LYS A 365 21.36 4.26 9.23
C LYS A 365 21.62 4.43 7.72
N ASN A 366 21.61 3.33 6.97
CA ASN A 366 21.79 3.37 5.51
C ASN A 366 20.54 3.91 4.82
N ALA A 367 19.36 3.52 5.32
CA ALA A 367 18.10 4.05 4.84
C ALA A 367 17.97 5.55 5.08
N GLU A 368 18.37 6.06 6.25
CA GLU A 368 18.42 7.49 6.57
C GLU A 368 19.26 8.27 5.56
N LYS A 369 20.46 7.76 5.21
CA LYS A 369 21.31 8.36 4.18
C LYS A 369 20.63 8.41 2.81
N GLY A 370 19.95 7.32 2.43
CA GLY A 370 19.21 7.23 1.16
C GLY A 370 18.05 8.24 1.11
N TYR A 371 17.21 8.27 2.13
CA TYR A 371 16.12 9.23 2.24
C TYR A 371 16.62 10.67 2.23
N ARG A 372 17.72 10.98 2.95
CA ARG A 372 18.31 12.31 2.99
C ARG A 372 18.81 12.75 1.61
N LYS A 373 19.53 11.88 0.88
CA LYS A 373 20.02 12.17 -0.48
C LYS A 373 18.87 12.53 -1.43
N ILE A 374 17.81 11.73 -1.42
CA ILE A 374 16.65 11.93 -2.30
C ILE A 374 15.89 13.20 -1.92
N ASN A 375 15.61 13.42 -0.63
CA ASN A 375 14.91 14.60 -0.15
C ASN A 375 15.70 15.88 -0.46
N ARG A 376 17.03 15.89 -0.27
CA ARG A 376 17.89 17.02 -0.62
C ARG A 376 17.80 17.34 -2.12
N ALA A 377 17.92 16.34 -2.98
CA ALA A 377 17.84 16.53 -4.43
C ALA A 377 16.44 17.02 -4.85
N GLY A 378 15.36 16.42 -4.30
CA GLY A 378 14.00 16.88 -4.55
C GLY A 378 13.79 18.35 -4.15
N MET A 379 14.26 18.76 -2.97
CA MET A 379 14.18 20.16 -2.52
C MET A 379 14.88 21.15 -3.46
N ARG A 380 16.01 20.77 -4.03
CA ARG A 380 16.76 21.61 -4.98
C ARG A 380 16.05 21.75 -6.32
N LEU A 381 15.29 20.72 -6.72
CA LEU A 381 14.47 20.74 -7.93
C LEU A 381 13.16 21.53 -7.77
N VAL A 382 12.74 21.84 -6.55
CA VAL A 382 11.58 22.71 -6.32
C VAL A 382 11.97 24.16 -6.57
N LYS A 383 11.14 24.92 -7.30
CA LYS A 383 11.24 26.37 -7.44
C LYS A 383 11.12 27.07 -6.08
N ASP A 384 11.65 28.27 -5.92
CA ASP A 384 11.40 29.08 -4.73
C ASP A 384 9.87 29.31 -4.56
N GLY A 385 9.36 29.06 -3.36
CA GLY A 385 7.93 29.12 -3.06
C GLY A 385 7.10 27.91 -3.52
N GLY A 386 7.70 26.96 -4.25
CA GLY A 386 7.06 25.71 -4.68
C GLY A 386 6.90 24.69 -3.55
N PHE A 387 6.42 23.48 -3.87
CA PHE A 387 6.03 22.50 -2.87
C PHE A 387 6.78 21.17 -3.01
N LEU A 388 7.10 20.57 -1.88
CA LEU A 388 7.61 19.21 -1.76
C LEU A 388 6.61 18.35 -1.00
N ALA A 389 6.13 17.26 -1.61
CA ALA A 389 5.47 16.18 -0.90
C ALA A 389 6.47 15.04 -0.69
N THR A 390 6.65 14.56 0.53
CA THR A 390 7.61 13.49 0.83
C THR A 390 7.07 12.56 1.88
N CYS A 391 7.38 11.26 1.75
CA CYS A 391 6.90 10.26 2.69
C CYS A 391 7.87 9.10 2.92
N THR A 392 7.53 8.27 3.91
CA THR A 392 8.12 6.96 4.14
C THR A 392 7.09 6.00 4.67
N CYS A 393 7.02 4.80 4.09
CA CYS A 393 6.21 3.69 4.57
C CYS A 393 7.00 2.73 5.47
N SER A 394 8.25 3.06 5.83
CA SER A 394 9.07 2.18 6.68
C SER A 394 8.66 2.28 8.14
N HIS A 395 8.31 1.14 8.73
CA HIS A 395 8.08 1.01 10.17
C HIS A 395 9.31 1.39 11.01
N PHE A 396 10.53 1.07 10.51
CA PHE A 396 11.78 1.35 11.22
C PHE A 396 12.22 2.83 11.13
N MET A 397 11.64 3.60 10.22
CA MET A 397 11.82 5.04 10.13
C MET A 397 10.75 5.72 10.99
N THR A 398 11.04 5.92 12.30
CA THR A 398 10.10 6.60 13.20
C THR A 398 9.80 8.03 12.73
N ARG A 399 8.74 8.64 13.25
CA ARG A 399 8.38 10.02 12.92
C ARG A 399 9.53 10.97 13.23
N GLU A 400 10.10 10.88 14.42
CA GLU A 400 11.19 11.74 14.89
C GLU A 400 12.43 11.59 14.02
N LEU A 401 12.76 10.36 13.63
CA LEU A 401 13.90 10.08 12.77
C LEU A 401 13.70 10.63 11.36
N PHE A 402 12.48 10.50 10.80
CA PHE A 402 12.15 11.02 9.48
C PHE A 402 12.15 12.55 9.48
N GLU A 403 11.53 13.20 10.47
CA GLU A 403 11.53 14.66 10.61
C GLU A 403 12.96 15.23 10.76
N LYS A 404 13.79 14.59 11.60
CA LYS A 404 15.22 14.94 11.72
C LYS A 404 15.94 14.82 10.39
N MET A 405 15.74 13.73 9.66
CA MET A 405 16.38 13.50 8.35
C MET A 405 15.94 14.56 7.32
N VAL A 406 14.63 14.91 7.28
CA VAL A 406 14.11 15.96 6.38
C VAL A 406 14.73 17.33 6.73
N HIS A 407 14.85 17.65 8.01
CA HIS A 407 15.49 18.88 8.46
C HIS A 407 16.98 18.96 8.05
N GLU A 408 17.73 17.85 8.18
CA GLU A 408 19.11 17.77 7.73
C GLU A 408 19.22 17.92 6.20
N ALA A 409 18.31 17.30 5.44
CA ALA A 409 18.24 17.43 3.99
C ALA A 409 17.97 18.89 3.55
N ALA A 410 17.07 19.59 4.25
CA ALA A 410 16.76 21.00 3.97
C ALA A 410 17.97 21.91 4.21
N ARG A 411 18.71 21.68 5.30
CA ARG A 411 19.95 22.41 5.59
C ARG A 411 21.01 22.20 4.49
N GLU A 412 21.19 20.95 4.03
CA GLU A 412 22.13 20.61 2.94
C GLU A 412 21.66 21.14 1.57
N ALA A 413 20.37 21.33 1.39
CA ALA A 413 19.79 21.91 0.17
C ALA A 413 19.82 23.46 0.17
N HIS A 414 20.17 24.10 1.31
CA HIS A 414 20.09 25.55 1.53
C HIS A 414 18.68 26.10 1.34
N VAL A 415 17.68 25.41 1.93
CA VAL A 415 16.28 25.81 1.88
C VAL A 415 15.66 25.81 3.27
N ARG A 416 14.58 26.57 3.42
CA ARG A 416 13.69 26.52 4.58
C ARG A 416 12.37 25.87 4.19
N LEU A 417 11.82 25.08 5.09
CA LEU A 417 10.56 24.38 4.87
C LEU A 417 9.46 24.97 5.75
N ARG A 418 8.35 25.35 5.11
CA ARG A 418 7.11 25.67 5.82
C ARG A 418 6.20 24.45 5.71
N GLN A 419 5.89 23.81 6.81
CA GLN A 419 4.97 22.68 6.82
C GLN A 419 3.55 23.14 6.44
N VAL A 420 3.01 22.55 5.37
CA VAL A 420 1.62 22.73 4.95
C VAL A 420 0.75 21.66 5.60
N GLU A 421 1.15 20.39 5.48
CA GLU A 421 0.45 19.25 6.05
C GLU A 421 1.41 18.22 6.65
N ALA A 422 0.94 17.53 7.70
CA ALA A 422 1.54 16.32 8.24
C ALA A 422 0.44 15.27 8.33
N ARG A 423 0.61 14.16 7.64
CA ARG A 423 -0.41 13.12 7.47
C ARG A 423 0.16 11.75 7.75
N THR A 424 -0.73 10.78 7.91
CA THR A 424 -0.41 9.37 8.07
C THR A 424 -1.14 8.56 7.00
N GLN A 425 -1.25 7.26 7.19
CA GLN A 425 -2.06 6.37 6.36
C GLN A 425 -3.55 6.76 6.40
N ALA A 426 -4.28 6.38 5.36
CA ALA A 426 -5.72 6.58 5.27
C ALA A 426 -6.46 5.91 6.45
N PRO A 427 -7.62 6.45 6.90
CA PRO A 427 -8.33 5.94 8.08
C PRO A 427 -8.77 4.48 7.99
N ASP A 428 -8.90 3.89 6.81
CA ASP A 428 -9.15 2.46 6.64
C ASP A 428 -7.96 1.57 7.05
N HIS A 429 -6.81 2.17 7.32
CA HIS A 429 -5.63 1.58 7.96
C HIS A 429 -5.47 2.17 9.36
N PRO A 430 -6.36 1.85 10.32
CA PRO A 430 -6.38 2.51 11.61
C PRO A 430 -5.09 2.33 12.38
N ILE A 431 -4.66 3.38 13.09
CA ILE A 431 -3.52 3.33 13.99
C ILE A 431 -4.03 2.96 15.39
N LEU A 432 -3.65 1.79 15.86
CA LEU A 432 -3.93 1.37 17.23
C LEU A 432 -2.87 1.96 18.16
N TRP A 433 -3.27 2.85 19.05
CA TRP A 433 -2.32 3.59 19.92
C TRP A 433 -1.51 2.69 20.88
N SER A 434 -2.02 1.52 21.18
CA SER A 434 -1.31 0.49 21.95
C SER A 434 -0.39 -0.41 21.14
N ALA A 435 -0.37 -0.26 19.79
CA ALA A 435 0.42 -1.06 18.87
C ALA A 435 1.15 -0.14 17.88
N ALA A 436 2.36 0.29 18.26
CA ALA A 436 3.16 1.24 17.46
C ALA A 436 3.45 0.73 16.04
N GLU A 437 3.47 -0.59 15.84
CA GLU A 437 3.63 -1.26 14.55
C GLU A 437 2.49 -0.99 13.59
N SER A 438 1.32 -0.55 14.05
CA SER A 438 0.21 -0.15 13.18
C SER A 438 0.44 1.20 12.49
N SER A 439 1.40 2.02 12.95
CA SER A 439 1.74 3.32 12.36
C SER A 439 2.91 3.18 11.41
N CYS A 440 2.64 2.98 10.11
CA CYS A 440 3.66 2.75 9.09
C CYS A 440 4.00 4.00 8.29
N LEU A 441 3.00 4.78 7.87
CA LEU A 441 3.17 5.85 6.90
C LEU A 441 3.34 7.22 7.59
N LYS A 442 4.32 7.99 7.14
CA LYS A 442 4.56 9.38 7.48
C LYS A 442 4.61 10.15 6.17
N PHE A 443 3.73 11.12 5.99
CA PHE A 443 3.61 11.93 4.78
C PHE A 443 3.57 13.40 5.15
N TYR A 444 4.36 14.21 4.46
CA TYR A 444 4.46 15.64 4.68
C TYR A 444 4.37 16.41 3.37
N ILE A 445 3.71 17.57 3.43
CA ILE A 445 3.76 18.56 2.37
C ILE A 445 4.42 19.80 2.94
N PHE A 446 5.47 20.30 2.26
CA PHE A 446 6.20 21.50 2.62
C PHE A 446 6.17 22.50 1.48
N GLN A 447 6.02 23.78 1.81
CA GLN A 447 6.48 24.84 0.91
C GLN A 447 7.99 25.00 1.07
N VAL A 448 8.70 25.02 -0.05
CA VAL A 448 10.16 25.18 -0.09
C VAL A 448 10.50 26.66 -0.35
N VAL A 449 11.27 27.26 0.56
CA VAL A 449 11.75 28.64 0.45
C VAL A 449 13.28 28.61 0.33
N LYS A 450 13.80 29.07 -0.79
CA LYS A 450 15.26 29.11 -1.02
C LYS A 450 15.91 30.22 -0.18
N GLU A 451 17.06 29.92 0.41
CA GLU A 451 17.86 30.93 1.06
C GLU A 451 18.55 31.78 -0.04
N GLN A 452 18.38 33.11 0.04
CA GLN A 452 18.99 34.05 -0.89
C GLN A 452 20.47 34.25 -0.54
#